data_7b644a57a1e5985763f652de16479158
#
_entry.id   7b644a57a1e5985763f652de16479158
#
_cell.length_a   1.000
_cell.length_b   1.000
_cell.length_c   1.000
_cell.angle_alpha   90.00
_cell.angle_beta   90.00
_cell.angle_gamma   90.00
#
_symmetry.space_group_name_H-M   'P 1'
#
loop_
_entity.id
_entity.type
_entity.pdbx_description
1 polymer ?
#
loop_
_entity_poly.entity_id
_entity_poly.type
_entity_poly.pdbx_seq_one_letter_code
_entity_poly.pdbx_strand_id
1 'polypeptide(L)'
;MVQRQRGFSLIEMLAVVFVVVLLTSLVSLNVGSGSSDISRENQVRNVAALLGYALTEAELTGTDHGLLIHRLDDVDASYAGLWLRRYDQGWSEPLSRNNAFEDLQFEPGMELELRLEEQPPVDVEVLEEDLNPPPQIILFAGGEMT
;
A
#
# COMPACT_ATOMS: atom_id res chain seq x y z
N MET A 1 -40.06 -58.48 3.34
CA MET A 1 -40.14 -57.02 3.53
C MET A 1 -39.45 -56.35 2.35
N VAL A 2 -40.20 -55.71 1.48
CA VAL A 2 -39.60 -55.00 0.32
C VAL A 2 -39.31 -53.59 0.77
N GLN A 3 -38.00 -53.23 0.90
CA GLN A 3 -37.61 -51.86 1.16
C GLN A 3 -37.87 -51.03 -0.09
N ARG A 4 -38.77 -50.07 -0.04
CA ARG A 4 -39.01 -49.07 -1.04
C ARG A 4 -37.81 -48.15 -1.08
N GLN A 5 -36.95 -48.29 -2.06
CA GLN A 5 -35.93 -47.28 -2.40
C GLN A 5 -36.64 -46.00 -2.83
N ARG A 6 -36.55 -44.94 -2.05
CA ARG A 6 -37.01 -43.61 -2.42
C ARG A 6 -35.87 -43.00 -3.28
N GLY A 7 -36.09 -42.90 -4.57
CA GLY A 7 -35.20 -42.11 -5.44
C GLY A 7 -35.40 -40.63 -5.16
N PHE A 8 -34.30 -39.85 -5.26
CA PHE A 8 -34.40 -38.41 -5.18
C PHE A 8 -35.22 -37.83 -6.32
N SER A 9 -36.08 -36.89 -5.99
CA SER A 9 -36.90 -36.18 -6.97
C SER A 9 -36.00 -35.20 -7.75
N LEU A 10 -36.28 -35.01 -9.02
CA LEU A 10 -35.56 -34.07 -9.92
C LEU A 10 -35.62 -32.65 -9.36
N ILE A 11 -36.75 -32.26 -8.74
CA ILE A 11 -36.92 -30.97 -8.06
C ILE A 11 -36.02 -30.82 -6.82
N GLU A 12 -35.80 -31.91 -6.08
CA GLU A 12 -34.95 -31.93 -4.89
C GLU A 12 -33.45 -31.74 -5.28
N MET A 13 -33.00 -32.38 -6.37
CA MET A 13 -31.67 -32.15 -6.92
C MET A 13 -31.50 -30.72 -7.41
N LEU A 14 -32.53 -30.15 -8.04
CA LEU A 14 -32.49 -28.76 -8.52
C LEU A 14 -32.42 -27.77 -7.35
N ALA A 15 -33.16 -28.03 -6.29
CA ALA A 15 -33.13 -27.23 -5.04
C ALA A 15 -31.75 -27.28 -4.36
N VAL A 16 -31.12 -28.46 -4.30
CA VAL A 16 -29.78 -28.62 -3.73
C VAL A 16 -28.73 -27.85 -4.54
N VAL A 17 -28.75 -27.95 -5.88
CA VAL A 17 -27.85 -27.21 -6.76
C VAL A 17 -28.05 -25.70 -6.59
N PHE A 18 -29.29 -25.24 -6.50
CA PHE A 18 -29.61 -23.83 -6.27
C PHE A 18 -29.04 -23.31 -4.95
N VAL A 19 -29.20 -24.07 -3.85
CA VAL A 19 -28.64 -23.71 -2.52
C VAL A 19 -27.11 -23.67 -2.56
N VAL A 20 -26.47 -24.65 -3.23
CA VAL A 20 -24.99 -24.67 -3.38
C VAL A 20 -24.50 -23.46 -4.16
N VAL A 21 -25.17 -23.05 -5.24
CA VAL A 21 -24.83 -21.86 -6.02
C VAL A 21 -25.00 -20.59 -5.19
N LEU A 22 -26.05 -20.47 -4.39
CA LEU A 22 -26.24 -19.33 -3.49
C LEU A 22 -25.15 -19.25 -2.42
N LEU A 23 -24.79 -20.36 -1.82
CA LEU A 23 -23.72 -20.42 -0.80
C LEU A 23 -22.35 -20.05 -1.39
N THR A 24 -22.01 -20.56 -2.59
CA THR A 24 -20.78 -20.21 -3.28
C THR A 24 -20.72 -18.72 -3.65
N SER A 25 -21.83 -18.12 -4.05
CA SER A 25 -21.90 -16.68 -4.34
C SER A 25 -21.64 -15.82 -3.09
N LEU A 26 -22.17 -16.20 -1.94
CA LEU A 26 -21.93 -15.50 -0.67
C LEU A 26 -20.48 -15.59 -0.22
N VAL A 27 -19.83 -16.74 -0.41
CA VAL A 27 -18.42 -16.93 -0.08
C VAL A 27 -17.53 -16.08 -1.02
N SER A 28 -17.83 -16.01 -2.32
CA SER A 28 -17.09 -15.18 -3.27
C SER A 28 -17.14 -13.69 -2.94
N LEU A 29 -18.26 -13.18 -2.45
CA LEU A 29 -18.38 -11.77 -2.05
C LEU A 29 -17.55 -11.46 -0.80
N ASN A 30 -17.39 -12.41 0.10
CA ASN A 30 -16.63 -12.21 1.34
C ASN A 30 -15.12 -12.36 1.16
N VAL A 31 -14.66 -13.16 0.20
CA VAL A 31 -13.23 -13.34 -0.11
C VAL A 31 -12.66 -12.11 -0.83
N GLY A 32 -13.46 -11.41 -1.64
CA GLY A 32 -13.03 -10.20 -2.36
C GLY A 32 -12.70 -9.02 -1.43
N SER A 33 -13.46 -8.81 -0.37
CA SER A 33 -13.22 -7.73 0.60
C SER A 33 -12.06 -8.03 1.56
N GLY A 34 -11.90 -9.28 1.98
CA GLY A 34 -10.82 -9.68 2.89
C GLY A 34 -9.43 -9.64 2.25
N SER A 35 -9.30 -9.91 0.95
CA SER A 35 -8.01 -9.88 0.27
C SER A 35 -7.46 -8.46 0.08
N SER A 36 -8.32 -7.48 -0.20
CA SER A 36 -7.90 -6.08 -0.33
C SER A 36 -7.48 -5.47 1.02
N ASP A 37 -8.14 -5.83 2.12
CA ASP A 37 -7.76 -5.34 3.45
C ASP A 37 -6.42 -5.92 3.92
N ILE A 38 -6.17 -7.19 3.65
CA ILE A 38 -4.87 -7.85 3.94
C ILE A 38 -3.76 -7.24 3.09
N SER A 39 -4.02 -6.94 1.82
CA SER A 39 -3.04 -6.32 0.93
C SER A 39 -2.66 -4.93 1.42
N ARG A 40 -3.62 -4.10 1.79
CA ARG A 40 -3.39 -2.76 2.34
C ARG A 40 -2.61 -2.81 3.67
N GLU A 41 -2.97 -3.71 4.57
CA GLU A 41 -2.25 -3.88 5.83
C GLU A 41 -0.79 -4.29 5.59
N ASN A 42 -0.54 -5.20 4.65
CA ASN A 42 0.80 -5.61 4.27
C ASN A 42 1.59 -4.45 3.65
N GLN A 43 0.95 -3.61 2.85
CA GLN A 43 1.59 -2.44 2.24
C GLN A 43 1.99 -1.42 3.30
N VAL A 44 1.13 -1.11 4.27
CA VAL A 44 1.46 -0.22 5.39
C VAL A 44 2.63 -0.77 6.21
N ARG A 45 2.62 -2.06 6.52
CA ARG A 45 3.73 -2.71 7.24
C ARG A 45 5.04 -2.65 6.46
N ASN A 46 4.98 -2.84 5.14
CA ASN A 46 6.15 -2.74 4.28
C ASN A 46 6.73 -1.34 4.27
N VAL A 47 5.90 -0.31 4.12
CA VAL A 47 6.33 1.10 4.18
C VAL A 47 6.98 1.41 5.54
N ALA A 48 6.37 0.98 6.65
CA ALA A 48 6.94 1.16 7.97
C ALA A 48 8.31 0.48 8.14
N ALA A 49 8.48 -0.72 7.60
CA ALA A 49 9.76 -1.43 7.63
C ALA A 49 10.83 -0.71 6.78
N LEU A 50 10.45 -0.20 5.61
CA LEU A 50 11.35 0.56 4.75
C LEU A 50 11.76 1.90 5.37
N LEU A 51 10.85 2.61 6.06
CA LEU A 51 11.18 3.80 6.83
C LEU A 51 12.18 3.50 7.95
N GLY A 52 11.99 2.41 8.69
CA GLY A 52 12.94 1.95 9.71
C GLY A 52 14.31 1.61 9.13
N TYR A 53 14.36 0.97 7.96
CA TYR A 53 15.60 0.69 7.24
C TYR A 53 16.28 1.99 6.79
N ALA A 54 15.54 2.92 6.20
CA ALA A 54 16.06 4.19 5.72
C ALA A 54 16.59 5.07 6.87
N LEU A 55 15.95 5.03 8.04
CA LEU A 55 16.44 5.70 9.24
C LEU A 55 17.80 5.10 9.70
N THR A 56 17.91 3.78 9.72
CA THR A 56 19.16 3.10 10.05
C THR A 56 20.27 3.44 9.03
N GLU A 57 19.93 3.49 7.75
CA GLU A 57 20.88 3.90 6.69
C GLU A 57 21.31 5.36 6.85
N ALA A 58 20.39 6.25 7.22
CA ALA A 58 20.71 7.65 7.52
C ALA A 58 21.70 7.78 8.69
N GLU A 59 21.48 7.04 9.77
CA GLU A 59 22.40 6.98 10.91
C GLU A 59 23.77 6.43 10.53
N LEU A 60 23.82 5.34 9.76
CA LEU A 60 25.07 4.68 9.36
C LEU A 60 25.90 5.52 8.37
N THR A 61 25.24 6.21 7.44
CA THR A 61 25.90 7.00 6.41
C THR A 61 26.15 8.44 6.84
N GLY A 62 25.53 8.89 7.93
CA GLY A 62 25.57 10.30 8.36
C GLY A 62 24.90 11.23 7.35
N THR A 63 23.95 10.72 6.56
CA THR A 63 23.28 11.47 5.49
C THR A 63 21.77 11.36 5.66
N ASP A 64 21.09 12.49 5.69
CA ASP A 64 19.65 12.52 5.79
C ASP A 64 19.01 11.85 4.57
N HIS A 65 17.99 11.06 4.81
CA HIS A 65 17.13 10.45 3.80
C HIS A 65 15.73 11.03 3.88
N GLY A 66 14.96 10.87 2.84
CA GLY A 66 13.58 11.34 2.81
C GLY A 66 12.70 10.50 1.90
N LEU A 67 11.41 10.55 2.15
CA LEU A 67 10.39 9.96 1.31
C LEU A 67 9.46 11.07 0.81
N LEU A 68 9.41 11.22 -0.50
CA LEU A 68 8.51 12.12 -1.21
C LEU A 68 7.33 11.31 -1.74
N ILE A 69 6.15 11.56 -1.21
CA ILE A 69 4.91 10.95 -1.69
C ILE A 69 4.24 11.90 -2.65
N HIS A 70 3.84 11.41 -3.81
CA HIS A 70 3.19 12.21 -4.83
C HIS A 70 2.07 11.42 -5.52
N ARG A 71 1.14 12.13 -6.16
CA ARG A 71 0.13 11.53 -7.02
C ARG A 71 0.71 11.31 -8.41
N LEU A 72 0.33 10.18 -9.02
CA LEU A 72 0.74 9.84 -10.38
C LEU A 72 -0.15 10.48 -11.44
N ASP A 73 -1.43 10.70 -11.11
CA ASP A 73 -2.44 11.25 -12.01
C ASP A 73 -3.48 12.05 -11.22
N ASP A 74 -4.09 13.03 -11.86
CA ASP A 74 -5.19 13.82 -11.31
C ASP A 74 -6.54 13.07 -11.34
N VAL A 75 -6.67 12.08 -12.21
CA VAL A 75 -7.95 11.39 -12.48
C VAL A 75 -8.16 10.20 -11.55
N ASP A 76 -7.13 9.39 -11.33
CA ASP A 76 -7.17 8.23 -10.46
C ASP A 76 -6.38 8.49 -9.18
N ALA A 77 -6.93 8.11 -8.03
CA ALA A 77 -6.24 8.19 -6.75
C ALA A 77 -5.11 7.13 -6.70
N SER A 78 -4.06 7.39 -7.48
CA SER A 78 -2.85 6.58 -7.55
C SER A 78 -1.68 7.38 -6.99
N TYR A 79 -0.96 6.79 -6.04
CA TYR A 79 0.16 7.42 -5.37
C TYR A 79 1.44 6.63 -5.56
N ALA A 80 2.55 7.33 -5.55
CA ALA A 80 3.90 6.75 -5.51
C ALA A 80 4.75 7.45 -4.47
N GLY A 81 5.81 6.77 -4.03
CA GLY A 81 6.78 7.34 -3.11
C GLY A 81 8.19 7.22 -3.69
N LEU A 82 8.89 8.33 -3.73
CA LEU A 82 10.27 8.42 -4.17
C LEU A 82 11.20 8.55 -2.97
N TRP A 83 12.21 7.68 -2.90
CA TRP A 83 13.26 7.80 -1.91
C TRP A 83 14.29 8.83 -2.36
N LEU A 84 14.66 9.73 -1.44
CA LEU A 84 15.63 10.79 -1.66
C LEU A 84 16.69 10.76 -0.57
N ARG A 85 17.88 11.27 -0.87
CA ARG A 85 18.93 11.52 0.10
C ARG A 85 19.38 12.97 0.04
N ARG A 86 19.86 13.50 1.13
CA ARG A 86 20.47 14.83 1.17
C ARG A 86 21.80 14.82 0.41
N TYR A 87 21.94 15.73 -0.52
CA TYR A 87 23.18 15.92 -1.26
C TYR A 87 23.42 17.41 -1.50
N ASP A 88 24.57 17.89 -1.05
CA ASP A 88 24.89 19.31 -1.05
C ASP A 88 23.80 20.13 -0.32
N GLN A 89 23.11 21.02 -0.95
CA GLN A 89 22.00 21.79 -0.35
C GLN A 89 20.62 21.34 -0.84
N GLY A 90 20.56 20.24 -1.56
CA GLY A 90 19.33 19.72 -2.17
C GLY A 90 19.04 18.25 -1.83
N TRP A 91 18.16 17.67 -2.61
CA TRP A 91 17.77 16.27 -2.54
C TRP A 91 18.09 15.57 -3.85
N SER A 92 18.54 14.34 -3.81
CA SER A 92 18.88 13.52 -4.97
C SER A 92 18.50 12.07 -4.73
N GLU A 93 18.50 11.26 -5.78
CA GLU A 93 18.28 9.82 -5.66
C GLU A 93 19.29 9.17 -4.71
N PRO A 94 18.91 8.09 -4.00
CA PRO A 94 19.82 7.32 -3.15
C PRO A 94 20.99 6.73 -3.96
N LEU A 95 22.17 6.67 -3.35
CA LEU A 95 23.33 6.01 -3.98
C LEU A 95 23.22 4.49 -4.00
N SER A 96 22.49 3.94 -3.06
CA SER A 96 22.32 2.51 -2.93
C SER A 96 21.36 2.00 -4.00
N ARG A 97 21.85 1.15 -4.90
CA ARG A 97 21.00 0.34 -5.80
C ARG A 97 20.33 -0.82 -5.08
N ASN A 98 20.08 -0.66 -3.81
CA ASN A 98 19.43 -1.65 -2.98
C ASN A 98 17.94 -1.62 -3.27
N ASN A 99 17.31 -2.76 -3.48
CA ASN A 99 15.85 -2.89 -3.72
C ASN A 99 15.01 -2.23 -2.62
N ALA A 100 15.60 -1.90 -1.48
CA ALA A 100 14.93 -1.17 -0.40
C ALA A 100 14.59 0.28 -0.73
N PHE A 101 15.28 0.89 -1.70
CA PHE A 101 15.05 2.27 -2.15
C PHE A 101 14.46 2.35 -3.56
N GLU A 102 13.81 1.27 -4.01
CA GLU A 102 12.97 1.33 -5.20
C GLU A 102 11.73 2.19 -4.93
N ASP A 103 11.20 2.77 -6.00
CA ASP A 103 9.99 3.58 -5.92
C ASP A 103 8.83 2.78 -5.33
N LEU A 104 8.18 3.36 -4.34
CA LEU A 104 6.99 2.77 -3.74
C LEU A 104 5.79 3.04 -4.64
N GLN A 105 5.02 2.01 -4.94
CA GLN A 105 3.74 2.14 -5.61
C GLN A 105 2.63 1.72 -4.65
N PHE A 106 1.64 2.58 -4.47
CA PHE A 106 0.47 2.28 -3.67
C PHE A 106 -0.63 1.68 -4.55
N GLU A 107 -1.46 0.82 -3.96
CA GLU A 107 -2.58 0.25 -4.70
C GLU A 107 -3.54 1.33 -5.20
N PRO A 108 -4.03 1.23 -6.46
CA PRO A 108 -5.00 2.17 -6.98
C PRO A 108 -6.27 2.23 -6.14
N GLY A 109 -6.84 3.42 -5.98
CA GLY A 109 -8.06 3.64 -5.21
C GLY A 109 -7.87 3.65 -3.69
N MET A 110 -6.62 3.70 -3.20
CA MET A 110 -6.35 4.02 -1.81
C MET A 110 -6.50 5.53 -1.59
N GLU A 111 -7.17 5.91 -0.52
CA GLU A 111 -7.14 7.29 -0.02
C GLU A 111 -5.96 7.41 0.96
N LEU A 112 -5.00 8.26 0.62
CA LEU A 112 -3.78 8.45 1.40
C LEU A 112 -3.83 9.82 2.06
N GLU A 113 -3.78 9.83 3.39
CA GLU A 113 -3.68 11.03 4.20
C GLU A 113 -2.34 11.02 4.94
N LEU A 114 -1.51 12.04 4.68
CA LEU A 114 -0.24 12.20 5.36
C LEU A 114 -0.40 13.21 6.51
N ARG A 115 -0.23 12.74 7.74
CA ARG A 115 -0.20 13.57 8.94
C ARG A 115 1.16 13.47 9.61
N LEU A 116 1.84 14.57 9.72
CA LEU A 116 3.07 14.70 10.51
C LEU A 116 2.72 15.25 11.90
N GLU A 117 3.49 14.88 12.92
CA GLU A 117 3.27 15.37 14.27
C GLU A 117 3.25 16.91 14.30
N GLU A 118 2.26 17.48 15.00
CA GLU A 118 2.08 18.93 15.19
C GLU A 118 1.85 19.75 13.90
N GLN A 119 1.62 19.12 12.75
CA GLN A 119 1.34 19.81 11.49
C GLN A 119 -0.08 19.48 10.98
N PRO A 120 -0.69 20.40 10.21
CA PRO A 120 -1.91 20.09 9.48
C PRO A 120 -1.65 18.97 8.46
N PRO A 121 -2.70 18.26 8.00
CA PRO A 121 -2.55 17.27 6.93
C PRO A 121 -1.84 17.88 5.73
N VAL A 122 -0.88 17.14 5.18
CA VAL A 122 -0.11 17.57 4.01
C VAL A 122 -0.84 17.11 2.76
N ASP A 123 -1.16 18.03 1.87
CA ASP A 123 -1.73 17.72 0.57
C ASP A 123 -0.66 17.04 -0.30
N VAL A 124 -1.03 15.90 -0.88
CA VAL A 124 -0.20 15.15 -1.80
C VAL A 124 -0.56 15.55 -3.22
N GLU A 125 0.33 16.33 -3.84
CA GLU A 125 0.13 16.88 -5.17
C GLU A 125 0.74 15.98 -6.26
N VAL A 126 0.36 16.22 -7.51
CA VAL A 126 1.02 15.62 -8.68
C VAL A 126 2.41 16.22 -8.81
N LEU A 127 3.42 15.38 -9.02
CA LEU A 127 4.79 15.83 -9.21
C LEU A 127 4.95 16.42 -10.63
N GLU A 128 5.18 17.72 -10.72
CA GLU A 128 5.55 18.37 -11.98
C GLU A 128 7.02 18.05 -12.32
N GLU A 129 7.29 17.70 -13.58
CA GLU A 129 8.62 17.26 -14.04
C GLU A 129 9.74 18.29 -13.78
N ASP A 130 9.42 19.59 -13.71
CA ASP A 130 10.38 20.67 -13.49
C ASP A 130 10.56 21.03 -12.00
N LEU A 131 9.75 20.47 -11.10
CA LEU A 131 9.83 20.73 -9.67
C LEU A 131 10.52 19.58 -8.95
N ASN A 132 11.51 19.91 -8.14
CA ASN A 132 12.17 18.98 -7.22
C ASN A 132 11.84 19.39 -5.78
N PRO A 133 10.59 19.14 -5.32
CA PRO A 133 10.17 19.53 -3.99
C PRO A 133 10.92 18.73 -2.92
N PRO A 134 11.10 19.28 -1.73
CA PRO A 134 11.65 18.52 -0.62
C PRO A 134 10.70 17.38 -0.23
N PRO A 135 11.24 16.25 0.27
CA PRO A 135 10.41 15.16 0.77
C PRO A 135 9.57 15.62 1.97
N GLN A 136 8.35 15.08 2.09
CA GLN A 136 7.48 15.38 3.23
C GLN A 136 7.94 14.66 4.50
N ILE A 137 8.52 13.46 4.36
CA ILE A 137 9.06 12.70 5.49
C ILE A 137 10.58 12.77 5.42
N ILE A 138 11.20 13.31 6.46
CA ILE A 138 12.66 13.43 6.56
C ILE A 138 13.17 12.55 7.69
N LEU A 139 14.16 11.75 7.39
CA LEU A 139 14.85 10.83 8.28
C LEU A 139 16.25 11.39 8.52
N PHE A 140 16.45 11.98 9.68
CA PHE A 140 17.71 12.64 10.00
C PHE A 140 18.79 11.62 10.38
N ALA A 141 20.02 11.92 10.00
CA ALA A 141 21.20 11.14 10.41
C ALA A 141 21.41 11.06 11.92
N GLY A 142 20.73 11.90 12.70
CA GLY A 142 20.69 11.84 14.16
C GLY A 142 19.69 10.84 14.76
N GLY A 143 18.97 10.08 13.94
CA GLY A 143 17.98 9.09 14.39
C GLY A 143 16.60 9.68 14.66
N GLU A 144 16.30 10.86 14.15
CA GLU A 144 14.99 11.51 14.26
C GLU A 144 14.24 11.43 12.93
N MET A 145 12.90 11.45 12.98
CA MET A 145 12.03 11.47 11.81
C MET A 145 11.01 12.62 11.96
N THR A 146 10.84 13.37 10.89
CA THR A 146 9.87 14.47 10.79
C THR A 146 9.11 14.41 9.48
#